data_0de706de32502dc058c32b0d6eeb1b44
#
_entry.id   0de706de32502dc058c32b0d6eeb1b44
#
_cell.length_a   1.000
_cell.length_b   1.000
_cell.length_c   1.000
_cell.angle_alpha   90.00
_cell.angle_beta   90.00
_cell.angle_gamma   90.00
#
_symmetry.space_group_name_H-M   'P 1'
#
loop_
_entity.id
_entity.type
_entity.pdbx_description
1 polymer ?
#
loop_
_entity_poly.entity_id
_entity_poly.type
_entity_poly.pdbx_seq_one_letter_code
_entity_poly.pdbx_strand_id
1 'polypeptide(L)'
;MFLWDGPLPEPQVRMAEDLNPVLADRDCTVKGPAYFMYRDLSISVEDRDWLRNQKLRYDVTVIPPLVLGGEYVKTKGHYHPDNPQGVGYPEIYEVLEGSAEYLLQDKALTDAVVVTAGKGDTVLIPPGYGHVTINPGNTTLIMANIVSTAFSSIYQDYEDLRGAVYYRMELPGYVKNHQYPGHPQLRHIRKYNDTGFPGIHNRSLYSIIGEENTLRFLNYPEQFLFDTVLQG
;
A
#
# COMPACT_ATOMS: atom_id res chain seq x y z
N MET A 1 19.02 4.49 4.90
CA MET A 1 19.72 3.28 5.37
C MET A 1 18.66 2.42 6.02
N PHE A 2 18.34 1.27 5.46
CA PHE A 2 17.39 0.35 6.04
C PHE A 2 17.94 -0.13 7.39
N LEU A 3 17.22 0.10 8.48
CA LEU A 3 17.71 -0.12 9.88
C LEU A 3 17.73 -1.61 10.28
N TRP A 4 17.91 -2.53 9.34
CA TRP A 4 17.93 -3.94 9.64
C TRP A 4 19.37 -4.46 9.77
N ASP A 5 19.83 -4.71 10.99
CA ASP A 5 21.16 -5.21 11.33
C ASP A 5 21.25 -6.74 11.43
N GLY A 6 20.42 -7.45 10.73
CA GLY A 6 20.42 -8.93 10.73
C GLY A 6 20.11 -9.53 9.37
N PRO A 7 20.22 -10.85 9.22
CA PRO A 7 19.80 -11.52 8.00
C PRO A 7 18.28 -11.34 7.86
N LEU A 8 17.84 -10.81 6.69
CA LEU A 8 16.42 -10.79 6.34
C LEU A 8 15.94 -12.22 6.13
N PRO A 9 14.69 -12.53 6.51
CA PRO A 9 14.07 -13.80 6.15
C PRO A 9 13.94 -13.92 4.62
N GLU A 10 13.69 -15.13 4.13
CA GLU A 10 13.38 -15.31 2.71
C GLU A 10 12.11 -14.53 2.33
N PRO A 11 12.15 -13.69 1.28
CA PRO A 11 11.00 -12.92 0.87
C PRO A 11 9.96 -13.78 0.16
N GLN A 12 8.71 -13.41 0.28
CA GLN A 12 7.68 -13.82 -0.66
C GLN A 12 7.87 -13.01 -1.95
N VAL A 13 8.11 -13.69 -3.05
CA VAL A 13 8.36 -13.05 -4.35
C VAL A 13 7.08 -13.01 -5.16
N ARG A 14 6.73 -11.83 -5.68
CA ARG A 14 5.71 -11.70 -6.71
C ARG A 14 6.40 -11.67 -8.07
N MET A 15 6.06 -12.61 -8.94
CA MET A 15 6.59 -12.64 -10.29
C MET A 15 5.82 -11.69 -11.21
N ALA A 16 6.47 -11.20 -12.27
CA ALA A 16 5.86 -10.29 -13.23
C ALA A 16 4.62 -10.93 -13.89
N GLU A 17 4.70 -12.21 -14.23
CA GLU A 17 3.57 -12.96 -14.81
C GLU A 17 2.37 -13.12 -13.89
N ASP A 18 2.56 -13.05 -12.55
CA ASP A 18 1.45 -13.07 -11.57
C ASP A 18 0.65 -11.78 -11.60
N LEU A 19 1.19 -10.71 -12.20
CA LEU A 19 0.52 -9.42 -12.36
C LEU A 19 -0.29 -9.31 -13.65
N ASN A 20 -0.10 -10.19 -14.64
CA ASN A 20 -0.82 -10.14 -15.91
C ASN A 20 -2.34 -9.97 -15.76
N PRO A 21 -3.04 -10.62 -14.80
CA PRO A 21 -4.47 -10.42 -14.61
C PRO A 21 -4.88 -8.99 -14.28
N VAL A 22 -3.96 -8.19 -13.73
CA VAL A 22 -4.22 -6.83 -13.25
C VAL A 22 -3.43 -5.74 -14.00
N LEU A 23 -2.77 -6.09 -15.12
CA LEU A 23 -2.08 -5.16 -15.99
C LEU A 23 -3.00 -4.63 -17.10
N ALA A 24 -2.66 -3.44 -17.62
CA ALA A 24 -3.27 -2.89 -18.82
C ALA A 24 -3.05 -3.81 -20.04
N ASP A 25 -1.82 -4.32 -20.20
CA ASP A 25 -1.44 -5.34 -21.17
C ASP A 25 -1.37 -6.72 -20.50
N ARG A 26 -2.39 -7.55 -20.71
CA ARG A 26 -2.45 -8.92 -20.16
C ARG A 26 -1.53 -9.91 -20.85
N ASP A 27 -1.08 -9.58 -22.04
CA ASP A 27 -0.18 -10.40 -22.85
C ASP A 27 1.29 -10.01 -22.62
N CYS A 28 1.55 -9.24 -21.55
CA CYS A 28 2.89 -8.84 -21.16
C CYS A 28 3.79 -10.07 -21.00
N THR A 29 4.89 -10.09 -21.74
CA THR A 29 5.83 -11.22 -21.78
C THR A 29 7.00 -11.08 -20.83
N VAL A 30 7.07 -9.99 -20.06
CA VAL A 30 8.11 -9.76 -19.06
C VAL A 30 8.06 -10.85 -18.00
N LYS A 31 9.22 -11.41 -17.66
CA LYS A 31 9.38 -12.50 -16.70
C LYS A 31 10.29 -12.09 -15.56
N GLY A 32 10.19 -12.82 -14.46
CA GLY A 32 11.07 -12.66 -13.31
C GLY A 32 10.39 -11.87 -12.17
N PRO A 33 11.15 -11.57 -11.10
CA PRO A 33 10.62 -10.92 -9.92
C PRO A 33 10.13 -9.49 -10.21
N ALA A 34 8.87 -9.20 -9.87
CA ALA A 34 8.31 -7.84 -9.90
C ALA A 34 8.55 -7.13 -8.57
N TYR A 35 8.33 -7.82 -7.44
CA TYR A 35 8.63 -7.27 -6.11
C TYR A 35 8.79 -8.36 -5.05
N PHE A 36 9.43 -7.98 -3.94
CA PHE A 36 9.79 -8.85 -2.83
C PHE A 36 9.09 -8.35 -1.56
N MET A 37 8.45 -9.26 -0.82
CA MET A 37 7.72 -8.95 0.42
C MET A 37 8.34 -9.70 1.59
N TYR A 38 8.89 -8.95 2.53
CA TYR A 38 9.40 -9.44 3.80
C TYR A 38 8.33 -9.23 4.86
N ARG A 39 7.75 -10.32 5.36
CA ARG A 39 6.60 -10.30 6.26
C ARG A 39 6.99 -10.55 7.71
N ASP A 40 6.22 -9.97 8.64
CA ASP A 40 6.35 -10.19 10.09
C ASP A 40 7.76 -9.87 10.61
N LEU A 41 8.33 -8.74 10.15
CA LEU A 41 9.66 -8.30 10.54
C LEU A 41 9.65 -7.66 11.93
N SER A 42 10.72 -7.91 12.70
CA SER A 42 10.97 -7.26 13.98
C SER A 42 12.46 -7.19 14.27
N ILE A 43 12.94 -6.09 14.83
CA ILE A 43 14.36 -5.92 15.21
C ILE A 43 14.66 -6.69 16.51
N SER A 44 13.69 -6.76 17.42
CA SER A 44 13.83 -7.46 18.69
C SER A 44 12.75 -8.52 18.91
N VAL A 45 12.95 -9.39 19.89
CA VAL A 45 11.95 -10.35 20.34
C VAL A 45 10.77 -9.62 21.00
N GLU A 46 11.07 -8.57 21.75
CA GLU A 46 10.10 -7.73 22.45
C GLU A 46 9.15 -7.05 21.47
N ASP A 47 9.67 -6.46 20.38
CA ASP A 47 8.86 -5.84 19.31
C ASP A 47 7.96 -6.88 18.63
N ARG A 48 8.52 -8.07 18.33
CA ARG A 48 7.75 -9.14 17.71
C ARG A 48 6.60 -9.58 18.60
N ASP A 49 6.87 -9.81 19.89
CA ASP A 49 5.86 -10.28 20.82
C ASP A 49 4.81 -9.20 21.06
N TRP A 50 5.20 -7.93 21.08
CA TRP A 50 4.27 -6.81 21.15
C TRP A 50 3.37 -6.75 19.91
N LEU A 51 3.94 -6.77 18.70
CA LEU A 51 3.17 -6.76 17.44
C LEU A 51 2.15 -7.90 17.39
N ARG A 52 2.56 -9.11 17.76
CA ARG A 52 1.68 -10.29 17.79
C ARG A 52 0.55 -10.16 18.82
N ASN A 53 0.86 -9.67 20.02
CA ASN A 53 -0.14 -9.43 21.06
C ASN A 53 -1.15 -8.37 20.64
N GLN A 54 -0.72 -7.36 19.87
CA GLN A 54 -1.59 -6.33 19.29
C GLN A 54 -2.27 -6.78 18.00
N LYS A 55 -2.05 -8.01 17.53
CA LYS A 55 -2.54 -8.50 16.23
C LYS A 55 -2.12 -7.59 15.07
N LEU A 56 -0.91 -7.10 15.12
CA LEU A 56 -0.28 -6.29 14.09
C LEU A 56 0.93 -7.02 13.52
N ARG A 57 1.34 -6.63 12.31
CA ARG A 57 2.63 -7.01 11.76
C ARG A 57 3.26 -5.82 11.04
N TYR A 58 4.57 -5.80 11.06
CA TYR A 58 5.39 -4.87 10.30
C TYR A 58 5.98 -5.63 9.10
N ASP A 59 5.71 -5.13 7.91
CA ASP A 59 6.19 -5.72 6.66
C ASP A 59 7.08 -4.72 5.92
N VAL A 60 7.96 -5.23 5.05
CA VAL A 60 8.75 -4.42 4.11
C VAL A 60 8.58 -4.98 2.71
N THR A 61 8.30 -4.09 1.75
CA THR A 61 8.20 -4.44 0.34
C THR A 61 9.25 -3.70 -0.47
N VAL A 62 9.98 -4.44 -1.31
CA VAL A 62 11.01 -3.91 -2.21
C VAL A 62 10.50 -4.06 -3.64
N ILE A 63 10.37 -2.94 -4.34
CA ILE A 63 9.86 -2.88 -5.72
C ILE A 63 10.96 -2.29 -6.61
N PRO A 64 11.75 -3.13 -7.33
CA PRO A 64 12.71 -2.65 -8.31
C PRO A 64 12.03 -1.84 -9.42
N PRO A 65 12.73 -0.92 -10.10
CA PRO A 65 12.17 -0.24 -11.26
C PRO A 65 11.94 -1.24 -12.40
N LEU A 66 10.72 -1.29 -12.90
CA LEU A 66 10.33 -2.20 -13.98
C LEU A 66 9.12 -1.62 -14.71
N VAL A 67 9.04 -1.91 -16.01
CA VAL A 67 7.89 -1.58 -16.86
C VAL A 67 7.31 -2.88 -17.44
N LEU A 68 6.02 -3.05 -17.27
CA LEU A 68 5.27 -4.25 -17.65
C LEU A 68 4.24 -3.89 -18.72
N GLY A 69 4.56 -4.14 -20.01
CA GLY A 69 3.66 -3.80 -21.12
C GLY A 69 3.39 -2.29 -21.23
N GLY A 70 4.36 -1.42 -20.90
CA GLY A 70 4.21 0.03 -20.89
C GLY A 70 3.62 0.61 -19.60
N GLU A 71 3.23 -0.22 -18.63
CA GLU A 71 2.76 0.18 -17.31
C GLU A 71 3.90 0.08 -16.28
N TYR A 72 4.04 1.08 -15.41
CA TYR A 72 4.99 0.98 -14.30
C TYR A 72 4.63 -0.16 -13.36
N VAL A 73 5.67 -0.84 -12.85
CA VAL A 73 5.50 -1.91 -11.86
C VAL A 73 4.71 -1.41 -10.65
N LYS A 74 3.82 -2.28 -10.18
CA LYS A 74 2.93 -2.00 -9.06
C LYS A 74 2.68 -3.25 -8.23
N THR A 75 2.18 -3.07 -7.01
CA THR A 75 1.59 -4.18 -6.25
C THR A 75 0.30 -4.66 -6.93
N LYS A 76 -0.13 -5.89 -6.63
CA LYS A 76 -1.30 -6.50 -7.28
C LYS A 76 -2.61 -5.71 -7.07
N GLY A 77 -2.68 -4.95 -5.98
CA GLY A 77 -3.89 -4.22 -5.59
C GLY A 77 -4.90 -5.09 -4.86
N HIS A 78 -5.54 -4.52 -3.87
CA HIS A 78 -6.53 -5.23 -3.05
C HIS A 78 -7.37 -4.24 -2.23
N TYR A 79 -8.49 -4.77 -1.71
CA TYR A 79 -9.27 -4.16 -0.65
C TYR A 79 -9.02 -4.89 0.67
N HIS A 80 -9.28 -4.19 1.77
CA HIS A 80 -9.42 -4.84 3.08
C HIS A 80 -10.90 -5.07 3.37
N PRO A 81 -11.25 -6.19 4.05
CA PRO A 81 -12.61 -6.43 4.48
C PRO A 81 -13.01 -5.48 5.60
N ASP A 82 -14.30 -5.42 5.86
CA ASP A 82 -14.82 -4.75 7.04
C ASP A 82 -14.55 -5.58 8.30
N ASN A 83 -14.36 -4.88 9.42
CA ASN A 83 -14.31 -5.50 10.73
C ASN A 83 -15.74 -5.88 11.20
N PRO A 84 -15.91 -6.55 12.36
CA PRO A 84 -17.24 -6.92 12.86
C PRO A 84 -18.20 -5.74 13.10
N GLN A 85 -17.69 -4.50 13.15
CA GLN A 85 -18.49 -3.27 13.29
C GLN A 85 -18.86 -2.64 11.93
N GLY A 86 -18.46 -3.26 10.82
CA GLY A 86 -18.79 -2.79 9.47
C GLY A 86 -17.90 -1.65 8.96
N VAL A 87 -16.69 -1.53 9.51
CA VAL A 87 -15.70 -0.53 9.08
C VAL A 87 -14.48 -1.24 8.50
N GLY A 88 -14.05 -0.86 7.30
CA GLY A 88 -12.87 -1.46 6.65
C GLY A 88 -11.59 -1.29 7.49
N TYR A 89 -10.71 -2.28 7.45
CA TYR A 89 -9.41 -2.16 8.11
C TYR A 89 -8.51 -1.18 7.37
N PRO A 90 -7.94 -0.17 8.04
CA PRO A 90 -6.94 0.72 7.44
C PRO A 90 -5.55 0.08 7.42
N GLU A 91 -4.63 0.70 6.70
CA GLU A 91 -3.22 0.34 6.67
C GLU A 91 -2.35 1.59 6.61
N ILE A 92 -1.16 1.56 7.20
CA ILE A 92 -0.23 2.68 7.16
C ILE A 92 1.10 2.25 6.55
N TYR A 93 1.61 3.09 5.64
CA TYR A 93 2.88 2.90 4.95
C TYR A 93 3.89 3.99 5.30
N GLU A 94 5.16 3.67 5.18
CA GLU A 94 6.31 4.58 5.17
C GLU A 94 7.17 4.28 3.94
N VAL A 95 7.57 5.30 3.19
CA VAL A 95 8.58 5.16 2.13
C VAL A 95 9.96 5.24 2.77
N LEU A 96 10.69 4.12 2.76
CA LEU A 96 12.03 4.03 3.33
C LEU A 96 13.10 4.49 2.34
N GLU A 97 12.90 4.22 1.04
CA GLU A 97 13.80 4.64 -0.05
C GLU A 97 13.04 4.78 -1.37
N GLY A 98 13.49 5.71 -2.22
CA GLY A 98 12.85 6.00 -3.49
C GLY A 98 11.62 6.90 -3.37
N SER A 99 10.70 6.74 -4.30
CA SER A 99 9.40 7.41 -4.28
C SER A 99 8.30 6.48 -4.76
N ALA A 100 7.11 6.65 -4.21
CA ALA A 100 5.94 5.85 -4.51
C ALA A 100 4.78 6.72 -4.99
N GLU A 101 3.95 6.17 -5.87
CA GLU A 101 2.60 6.66 -6.12
C GLU A 101 1.63 5.60 -5.58
N TYR A 102 0.83 5.98 -4.56
CA TYR A 102 -0.24 5.15 -4.04
C TYR A 102 -1.53 5.54 -4.74
N LEU A 103 -2.05 4.68 -5.60
CA LEU A 103 -3.36 4.87 -6.22
C LEU A 103 -4.42 4.21 -5.35
N LEU A 104 -5.29 5.02 -4.77
CA LEU A 104 -6.39 4.63 -3.92
C LEU A 104 -7.71 4.83 -4.67
N GLN A 105 -8.65 3.94 -4.45
CA GLN A 105 -10.01 4.04 -4.96
C GLN A 105 -11.01 3.53 -3.93
N ASP A 106 -12.12 4.25 -3.73
CA ASP A 106 -13.20 3.74 -2.89
C ASP A 106 -13.99 2.65 -3.63
N LYS A 107 -14.63 1.77 -2.86
CA LYS A 107 -15.37 0.63 -3.44
C LYS A 107 -16.60 1.07 -4.25
N ALA A 108 -17.17 2.22 -3.92
CA ALA A 108 -18.32 2.79 -4.63
C ALA A 108 -17.92 3.54 -5.92
N LEU A 109 -16.63 3.72 -6.19
CA LEU A 109 -16.07 4.48 -7.33
C LEU A 109 -16.54 5.95 -7.35
N THR A 110 -16.67 6.55 -6.17
CA THR A 110 -16.97 7.96 -6.03
C THR A 110 -15.72 8.81 -5.90
N ASP A 111 -14.59 8.20 -5.52
CA ASP A 111 -13.30 8.84 -5.36
C ASP A 111 -12.14 7.97 -5.88
N ALA A 112 -11.16 8.62 -6.52
CA ALA A 112 -9.88 8.02 -6.87
C ALA A 112 -8.76 9.04 -6.62
N VAL A 113 -7.73 8.63 -5.89
CA VAL A 113 -6.66 9.52 -5.42
C VAL A 113 -5.30 8.91 -5.66
N VAL A 114 -4.38 9.69 -6.20
CA VAL A 114 -2.95 9.37 -6.23
C VAL A 114 -2.26 10.15 -5.11
N VAL A 115 -1.67 9.45 -4.17
CA VAL A 115 -0.81 10.04 -3.14
C VAL A 115 0.64 9.80 -3.53
N THR A 116 1.37 10.88 -3.84
CA THR A 116 2.81 10.80 -4.13
C THR A 116 3.59 10.98 -2.84
N ALA A 117 4.42 10.01 -2.50
CA ALA A 117 5.24 9.98 -1.29
C ALA A 117 6.70 9.70 -1.63
N GLY A 118 7.60 10.41 -0.97
CA GLY A 118 9.04 10.20 -1.02
C GLY A 118 9.59 9.65 0.29
N LYS A 119 10.90 9.45 0.34
CA LYS A 119 11.58 8.92 1.53
C LYS A 119 11.23 9.70 2.82
N GLY A 120 10.78 8.98 3.84
CA GLY A 120 10.35 9.49 5.14
C GLY A 120 8.88 9.91 5.20
N ASP A 121 8.17 9.94 4.05
CA ASP A 121 6.75 10.23 4.06
C ASP A 121 5.95 8.99 4.50
N THR A 122 4.87 9.24 5.25
CA THR A 122 3.89 8.22 5.63
C THR A 122 2.59 8.41 4.87
N VAL A 123 1.96 7.30 4.49
CA VAL A 123 0.68 7.26 3.78
C VAL A 123 -0.28 6.35 4.51
N LEU A 124 -1.43 6.89 4.90
CA LEU A 124 -2.51 6.13 5.52
C LEU A 124 -3.53 5.75 4.44
N ILE A 125 -3.82 4.48 4.31
CA ILE A 125 -4.92 3.95 3.52
C ILE A 125 -6.15 3.92 4.44
N PRO A 126 -7.15 4.77 4.20
CA PRO A 126 -8.32 4.81 5.07
C PRO A 126 -9.25 3.62 4.85
N PRO A 127 -10.18 3.36 5.79
CA PRO A 127 -11.20 2.33 5.63
C PRO A 127 -11.97 2.47 4.30
N GLY A 128 -12.28 1.33 3.67
CA GLY A 128 -13.09 1.28 2.45
C GLY A 128 -12.34 1.60 1.15
N TYR A 129 -11.05 1.97 1.23
CA TYR A 129 -10.23 2.18 0.04
C TYR A 129 -9.42 0.93 -0.32
N GLY A 130 -9.54 0.52 -1.59
CA GLY A 130 -8.57 -0.37 -2.21
C GLY A 130 -7.37 0.42 -2.72
N HIS A 131 -6.22 -0.22 -2.81
CA HIS A 131 -4.99 0.48 -3.20
C HIS A 131 -4.01 -0.40 -3.97
N VAL A 132 -3.21 0.25 -4.78
CA VAL A 132 -1.97 -0.26 -5.38
C VAL A 132 -0.84 0.70 -5.10
N THR A 133 0.36 0.16 -4.83
CA THR A 133 1.58 0.97 -4.77
C THR A 133 2.36 0.80 -6.06
N ILE A 134 2.75 1.92 -6.66
CA ILE A 134 3.42 2.00 -7.95
C ILE A 134 4.83 2.54 -7.73
N ASN A 135 5.83 1.95 -8.35
CA ASN A 135 7.16 2.53 -8.48
C ASN A 135 7.28 3.24 -9.83
N PRO A 136 7.04 4.57 -9.90
CA PRO A 136 7.11 5.31 -11.15
C PRO A 136 8.53 5.77 -11.52
N GLY A 137 9.51 5.44 -10.66
CA GLY A 137 10.89 5.91 -10.75
C GLY A 137 11.80 4.95 -11.50
N ASN A 138 13.07 5.35 -11.61
CA ASN A 138 14.15 4.55 -12.16
C ASN A 138 15.08 3.96 -11.07
N THR A 139 14.69 4.07 -9.82
CA THR A 139 15.38 3.51 -8.66
C THR A 139 14.47 2.55 -7.91
N THR A 140 15.04 1.69 -7.11
CA THR A 140 14.27 0.78 -6.25
C THR A 140 13.47 1.57 -5.22
N LEU A 141 12.18 1.26 -5.13
CA LEU A 141 11.32 1.69 -4.04
C LEU A 141 11.38 0.67 -2.91
N ILE A 142 11.64 1.14 -1.69
CA ILE A 142 11.52 0.34 -0.47
C ILE A 142 10.48 1.03 0.41
N MET A 143 9.46 0.30 0.79
CA MET A 143 8.42 0.78 1.69
C MET A 143 8.17 -0.21 2.82
N ALA A 144 7.81 0.32 3.98
CA ALA A 144 7.32 -0.46 5.12
C ALA A 144 5.83 -0.23 5.31
N ASN A 145 5.15 -1.16 5.98
CA ASN A 145 3.79 -0.97 6.43
C ASN A 145 3.53 -1.63 7.78
N ILE A 146 2.55 -1.11 8.52
CA ILE A 146 1.94 -1.80 9.66
C ILE A 146 0.47 -2.05 9.31
N VAL A 147 0.06 -3.29 9.50
CA VAL A 147 -1.29 -3.74 9.15
C VAL A 147 -1.81 -4.74 10.20
N SER A 148 -3.13 -4.77 10.38
CA SER A 148 -3.79 -5.78 11.23
C SER A 148 -3.61 -7.19 10.65
N THR A 149 -3.39 -8.17 11.53
CA THR A 149 -3.39 -9.60 11.18
C THR A 149 -4.76 -10.26 11.34
N ALA A 150 -5.78 -9.48 11.68
CA ALA A 150 -7.13 -9.99 11.90
C ALA A 150 -7.89 -10.34 10.61
N PHE A 151 -7.34 -10.02 9.44
CA PHE A 151 -7.98 -10.25 8.15
C PHE A 151 -7.02 -10.76 7.07
N SER A 152 -7.60 -11.14 5.94
CA SER A 152 -6.88 -11.39 4.69
C SER A 152 -7.34 -10.41 3.61
N SER A 153 -6.41 -9.90 2.81
CA SER A 153 -6.69 -8.98 1.70
C SER A 153 -7.59 -9.60 0.63
N ILE A 154 -8.49 -8.80 0.05
CA ILE A 154 -9.43 -9.20 -1.01
C ILE A 154 -8.86 -8.74 -2.34
N TYR A 155 -8.38 -9.69 -3.16
CA TYR A 155 -7.79 -9.44 -4.48
C TYR A 155 -8.80 -9.55 -5.62
N GLN A 156 -9.91 -10.25 -5.40
CA GLN A 156 -10.85 -10.67 -6.46
C GLN A 156 -11.40 -9.48 -7.26
N ASP A 157 -11.80 -8.40 -6.59
CA ASP A 157 -12.34 -7.21 -7.26
C ASP A 157 -11.34 -6.60 -8.27
N TYR A 158 -10.03 -6.61 -7.91
CA TYR A 158 -8.97 -6.14 -8.82
C TYR A 158 -8.70 -7.11 -9.96
N GLU A 159 -8.79 -8.41 -9.73
CA GLU A 159 -8.62 -9.42 -10.77
C GLU A 159 -9.78 -9.40 -11.77
N ASP A 160 -11.02 -9.32 -11.29
CA ASP A 160 -12.23 -9.30 -12.12
C ASP A 160 -12.28 -8.05 -13.01
N LEU A 161 -11.86 -6.90 -12.45
CA LEU A 161 -11.84 -5.62 -13.15
C LEU A 161 -10.46 -5.29 -13.76
N ARG A 162 -9.57 -6.29 -13.83
CA ARG A 162 -8.26 -6.20 -14.49
C ARG A 162 -7.34 -5.09 -13.95
N GLY A 163 -7.35 -4.86 -12.64
CA GLY A 163 -6.49 -3.89 -11.97
C GLY A 163 -7.28 -2.75 -11.32
N ALA A 164 -6.60 -1.64 -11.06
CA ALA A 164 -7.21 -0.44 -10.50
C ALA A 164 -8.05 0.32 -11.54
N VAL A 165 -8.86 1.28 -11.08
CA VAL A 165 -9.70 2.16 -11.94
C VAL A 165 -8.89 3.00 -12.92
N TYR A 166 -7.60 3.19 -12.64
CA TYR A 166 -6.61 3.78 -13.54
C TYR A 166 -5.35 2.90 -13.60
N TYR A 167 -4.68 2.91 -14.76
CA TYR A 167 -3.33 2.36 -14.93
C TYR A 167 -2.31 3.50 -14.99
N ARG A 168 -1.13 3.29 -14.42
CA ARG A 168 -0.02 4.25 -14.50
C ARG A 168 0.95 3.84 -15.61
N MET A 169 0.72 4.35 -16.81
CA MET A 169 1.59 4.10 -17.96
C MET A 169 2.82 5.02 -17.94
N GLU A 170 3.92 4.59 -18.58
CA GLU A 170 5.06 5.49 -18.84
C GLU A 170 4.60 6.71 -19.62
N LEU A 171 3.85 6.49 -20.71
CA LEU A 171 3.21 7.51 -21.53
C LEU A 171 1.78 7.02 -21.90
N PRO A 172 0.78 7.88 -21.80
CA PRO A 172 0.79 9.31 -21.46
C PRO A 172 0.67 9.62 -19.95
N GLY A 173 0.86 8.68 -19.07
CA GLY A 173 0.65 8.82 -17.62
C GLY A 173 -0.51 7.99 -17.13
N TYR A 174 -1.43 8.55 -16.34
CA TYR A 174 -2.62 7.82 -15.89
C TYR A 174 -3.64 7.67 -17.01
N VAL A 175 -4.06 6.44 -17.27
CA VAL A 175 -5.11 6.09 -18.24
C VAL A 175 -6.24 5.33 -17.55
N LYS A 176 -7.47 5.52 -18.02
CA LYS A 176 -8.66 4.87 -17.47
C LYS A 176 -8.66 3.37 -17.76
N ASN A 177 -9.03 2.58 -16.77
CA ASN A 177 -9.32 1.17 -16.95
C ASN A 177 -10.79 0.99 -17.36
N HIS A 178 -11.02 0.72 -18.64
CA HIS A 178 -12.37 0.63 -19.21
C HIS A 178 -13.19 -0.62 -18.78
N GLN A 179 -12.66 -1.46 -17.88
CA GLN A 179 -13.45 -2.53 -17.25
C GLN A 179 -14.38 -1.99 -16.16
N TYR A 180 -14.07 -0.78 -15.64
CA TYR A 180 -14.91 -0.13 -14.65
C TYR A 180 -16.09 0.60 -15.32
N PRO A 181 -17.31 0.52 -14.73
CA PRO A 181 -18.49 1.18 -15.28
C PRO A 181 -18.46 2.70 -15.16
N GLY A 182 -17.62 3.23 -14.25
CA GLY A 182 -17.45 4.64 -13.99
C GLY A 182 -16.00 4.96 -13.61
N HIS A 183 -15.61 6.23 -13.79
CA HIS A 183 -14.27 6.70 -13.48
C HIS A 183 -14.41 8.02 -12.72
N PRO A 184 -14.26 8.03 -11.38
CA PRO A 184 -14.18 9.26 -10.62
C PRO A 184 -13.01 10.09 -11.14
N GLN A 185 -13.10 11.40 -11.00
CA GLN A 185 -11.99 12.29 -11.35
C GLN A 185 -10.77 11.91 -10.51
N LEU A 186 -9.64 11.65 -11.17
CA LEU A 186 -8.40 11.33 -10.49
C LEU A 186 -7.84 12.57 -9.82
N ARG A 187 -7.76 12.54 -8.50
CA ARG A 187 -7.15 13.60 -7.68
C ARG A 187 -5.69 13.27 -7.40
N HIS A 188 -4.86 14.27 -7.21
CA HIS A 188 -3.45 14.10 -6.86
C HIS A 188 -3.13 14.85 -5.58
N ILE A 189 -2.55 14.14 -4.62
CA ILE A 189 -2.03 14.67 -3.36
C ILE A 189 -0.52 14.48 -3.37
N ARG A 190 0.23 15.58 -3.31
CA ARG A 190 1.71 15.54 -3.42
C ARG A 190 2.42 15.37 -2.08
N LYS A 191 1.76 15.64 -0.98
CA LYS A 191 2.35 15.54 0.34
C LYS A 191 1.24 15.27 1.35
N TYR A 192 1.45 14.22 2.08
CA TYR A 192 0.57 13.84 3.17
C TYR A 192 0.96 14.64 4.41
N ASN A 193 0.42 15.84 4.55
CA ASN A 193 0.86 16.78 5.59
C ASN A 193 0.29 16.48 6.97
N ASP A 194 -0.82 15.75 7.06
CA ASP A 194 -1.40 15.36 8.35
C ASP A 194 -2.27 14.12 8.15
N THR A 195 -1.88 13.01 8.78
CA THR A 195 -2.70 11.80 8.79
C THR A 195 -3.94 11.95 9.68
N GLY A 196 -4.09 13.08 10.40
CA GLY A 196 -5.09 13.23 11.45
C GLY A 196 -4.82 12.38 12.69
N PHE A 197 -3.74 11.57 12.68
CA PHE A 197 -3.38 10.68 13.77
C PHE A 197 -2.18 11.22 14.55
N PRO A 198 -2.38 11.68 15.79
CA PRO A 198 -1.31 12.16 16.65
C PRO A 198 -0.21 11.10 16.84
N GLY A 199 1.05 11.52 16.80
CA GLY A 199 2.19 10.66 17.10
C GLY A 199 2.82 9.94 15.91
N ILE A 200 2.26 10.03 14.70
CA ILE A 200 2.83 9.40 13.49
C ILE A 200 3.68 10.37 12.68
N HIS A 201 3.30 11.65 12.65
CA HIS A 201 3.94 12.66 11.82
C HIS A 201 5.46 12.79 12.08
N ASN A 202 6.26 12.80 11.01
CA ASN A 202 7.74 12.92 11.04
C ASN A 202 8.47 11.87 11.91
N ARG A 203 7.89 10.68 12.04
CA ARG A 203 8.50 9.56 12.76
C ARG A 203 8.63 8.35 11.85
N SER A 204 9.70 7.58 12.04
CA SER A 204 9.77 6.26 11.42
C SER A 204 8.64 5.38 11.94
N LEU A 205 7.98 4.67 11.03
CA LEU A 205 6.88 3.77 11.36
C LEU A 205 7.32 2.68 12.33
N TYR A 206 8.59 2.22 12.23
CA TYR A 206 9.13 1.25 13.17
C TYR A 206 9.25 1.82 14.59
N SER A 207 9.54 3.11 14.73
CA SER A 207 9.75 3.76 16.05
C SER A 207 8.47 3.90 16.89
N ILE A 208 7.30 3.67 16.31
CA ILE A 208 6.02 3.71 17.03
C ILE A 208 5.53 2.31 17.45
N ILE A 209 6.29 1.25 17.15
CA ILE A 209 6.04 -0.08 17.72
C ILE A 209 6.23 0.02 19.24
N GLY A 210 5.29 -0.54 20.00
CA GLY A 210 5.22 -0.36 21.46
C GLY A 210 4.20 0.68 21.91
N GLU A 211 3.69 1.53 21.01
CA GLU A 211 2.72 2.58 21.31
C GLU A 211 1.28 2.17 20.94
N GLU A 212 0.62 1.44 21.83
CA GLU A 212 -0.72 0.90 21.56
C GLU A 212 -1.72 1.97 21.11
N ASN A 213 -1.76 3.11 21.79
CA ASN A 213 -2.74 4.16 21.49
C ASN A 213 -2.51 4.78 20.09
N THR A 214 -1.27 4.85 19.64
CA THR A 214 -0.90 5.40 18.32
C THR A 214 -1.33 4.47 17.18
N LEU A 215 -1.27 3.16 17.37
CA LEU A 215 -1.58 2.15 16.35
C LEU A 215 -2.97 1.50 16.51
N ARG A 216 -3.74 1.90 17.54
CA ARG A 216 -5.04 1.31 17.86
C ARG A 216 -6.05 1.38 16.71
N PHE A 217 -5.97 2.43 15.88
CA PHE A 217 -6.86 2.61 14.73
C PHE A 217 -6.79 1.47 13.71
N LEU A 218 -5.68 0.74 13.64
CA LEU A 218 -5.50 -0.38 12.71
C LEU A 218 -6.41 -1.57 13.03
N ASN A 219 -6.79 -1.75 14.30
CA ASN A 219 -7.67 -2.84 14.74
C ASN A 219 -9.09 -2.38 15.10
N TYR A 220 -9.24 -1.11 15.45
CA TYR A 220 -10.51 -0.53 15.93
C TYR A 220 -10.83 0.76 15.16
N PRO A 221 -10.92 0.69 13.81
CA PRO A 221 -11.12 1.88 12.98
C PRO A 221 -12.41 2.62 13.29
N GLU A 222 -13.46 1.95 13.78
CA GLU A 222 -14.75 2.55 14.15
C GLU A 222 -14.65 3.59 15.28
N GLN A 223 -13.52 3.63 15.98
CA GLN A 223 -13.26 4.59 17.08
C GLN A 223 -12.55 5.87 16.60
N PHE A 224 -12.28 5.99 15.29
CA PHE A 224 -11.48 7.07 14.72
C PHE A 224 -12.19 7.71 13.53
N LEU A 225 -11.84 8.98 13.25
CA LEU A 225 -12.33 9.72 12.07
C LEU A 225 -11.26 9.69 10.98
N PHE A 226 -11.67 9.36 9.76
CA PHE A 226 -10.79 9.30 8.59
C PHE A 226 -11.16 10.33 7.51
N ASP A 227 -12.15 11.15 7.72
CA ASP A 227 -12.73 12.06 6.73
C ASP A 227 -11.72 13.07 6.15
N THR A 228 -10.69 13.42 6.92
CA THR A 228 -9.65 14.37 6.51
C THR A 228 -8.43 13.73 5.85
N VAL A 229 -8.32 12.41 5.90
CA VAL A 229 -7.12 11.67 5.49
C VAL A 229 -6.73 11.88 4.04
N LEU A 230 -7.70 12.02 3.13
CA LEU A 230 -7.48 12.24 1.70
C LEU A 230 -7.94 13.63 1.23
N GLN A 231 -8.09 14.57 2.14
CA GLN A 231 -8.35 15.97 1.81
C GLN A 231 -7.02 16.70 1.66
N GLY A 232 -6.62 17.00 0.43
CA GLY A 232 -5.43 17.75 0.07
C GLY A 232 -5.79 19.15 -0.43
#